data_b63b9147023e6ec9399bd0fc46ffdd99
#
_entry.id   b63b9147023e6ec9399bd0fc46ffdd99
#
_cell.length_a   1.000
_cell.length_b   1.000
_cell.length_c   1.000
_cell.angle_alpha   90.00
_cell.angle_beta   90.00
_cell.angle_gamma   90.00
#
_symmetry.space_group_name_H-M   'P 1'
#
loop_
_entity.id
_entity.type
_entity.pdbx_description
1 polymer ?
#
loop_
_entity_poly.entity_id
_entity_poly.type
_entity_poly.pdbx_seq_one_letter_code
_entity_poly.pdbx_strand_id
1 'polypeptide(L)'
;MIFSLLMLMAARPMVVVNERDVVRQEAPPHGAIGMSTAYRISDVVPQPRTMEFRKRVLHKGAAIGLHPITHDEVYYVLSGEGEVTSDGVSQRLRPGMAAYLYDGAVVGIRQIGRKPLSLIISYPVTPK
;
A
#
# COMPACT_ATOMS: atom_id res chain seq x y z
N MET A 1 21.24 20.53 -31.11
CA MET A 1 20.49 21.59 -30.44
C MET A 1 19.11 21.10 -30.03
N ILE A 2 18.30 20.65 -30.97
CA ILE A 2 16.98 20.07 -30.66
C ILE A 2 17.07 18.87 -29.74
N PHE A 3 18.11 18.05 -29.88
CA PHE A 3 18.33 16.88 -29.04
C PHE A 3 18.54 17.25 -27.57
N SER A 4 19.30 18.29 -27.27
CA SER A 4 19.52 18.74 -25.90
C SER A 4 18.23 19.18 -25.24
N LEU A 5 17.37 19.88 -25.98
CA LEU A 5 16.07 20.31 -25.47
C LEU A 5 15.15 19.13 -25.17
N LEU A 6 15.12 18.12 -26.08
CA LEU A 6 14.32 16.92 -25.87
C LEU A 6 14.79 16.13 -24.65
N MET A 7 16.09 16.01 -24.42
CA MET A 7 16.64 15.33 -23.26
C MET A 7 16.25 16.04 -21.97
N LEU A 8 16.29 17.38 -21.93
CA LEU A 8 15.87 18.15 -20.77
C LEU A 8 14.38 17.98 -20.50
N MET A 9 13.53 17.94 -21.53
CA MET A 9 12.09 17.74 -21.38
C MET A 9 11.74 16.33 -20.91
N ALA A 10 12.56 15.31 -21.29
CA ALA A 10 12.35 13.94 -20.86
C ALA A 10 12.89 13.66 -19.47
N ALA A 11 13.81 14.48 -18.97
CA ALA A 11 14.41 14.26 -17.66
C ALA A 11 13.42 14.58 -16.55
N ARG A 12 13.29 13.62 -15.62
CA ARG A 12 12.49 13.81 -14.42
C ARG A 12 13.39 13.52 -13.21
N PRO A 13 13.53 14.46 -12.28
CA PRO A 13 14.33 14.21 -11.09
C PRO A 13 13.70 13.11 -10.24
N MET A 14 14.52 12.28 -9.60
CA MET A 14 14.00 11.32 -8.64
C MET A 14 13.26 12.06 -7.51
N VAL A 15 12.27 11.40 -6.94
CA VAL A 15 11.54 11.90 -5.78
C VAL A 15 11.94 11.08 -4.57
N VAL A 16 12.43 11.74 -3.54
CA VAL A 16 12.78 11.12 -2.26
C VAL A 16 11.80 11.60 -1.21
N VAL A 17 11.18 10.65 -0.51
CA VAL A 17 10.15 10.94 0.48
C VAL A 17 10.57 10.37 1.82
N ASN A 18 10.51 11.19 2.87
CA ASN A 18 10.64 10.69 4.22
C ASN A 18 9.25 10.40 4.76
N GLU A 19 9.04 9.19 5.24
CA GLU A 19 7.70 8.75 5.68
C GLU A 19 7.11 9.63 6.78
N ARG A 20 7.92 10.24 7.62
CA ARG A 20 7.46 11.14 8.69
C ARG A 20 6.77 12.40 8.18
N ASP A 21 7.01 12.76 6.91
CA ASP A 21 6.42 13.95 6.29
C ASP A 21 5.06 13.65 5.65
N VAL A 22 4.68 12.38 5.58
CA VAL A 22 3.47 11.93 4.89
C VAL A 22 2.60 11.03 5.76
N VAL A 23 2.76 11.15 7.07
CA VAL A 23 2.06 10.30 8.04
C VAL A 23 0.68 10.88 8.38
N ARG A 24 -0.31 10.01 8.53
CA ARG A 24 -1.68 10.34 8.96
C ARG A 24 -2.23 9.26 9.87
N GLN A 25 -3.00 9.68 10.87
CA GLN A 25 -3.86 8.77 11.63
C GLN A 25 -5.22 8.73 10.94
N GLU A 26 -5.63 7.58 10.47
CA GLU A 26 -6.91 7.44 9.75
C GLU A 26 -7.45 6.02 9.88
N ALA A 27 -8.76 5.89 9.78
CA ALA A 27 -9.37 4.56 9.70
C ALA A 27 -8.83 3.85 8.45
N PRO A 28 -8.63 2.51 8.52
CA PRO A 28 -8.28 1.76 7.31
C PRO A 28 -9.39 1.91 6.27
N PRO A 29 -9.10 1.70 4.97
CA PRO A 29 -10.12 1.84 3.92
C PRO A 29 -11.09 0.65 3.85
N HIS A 30 -12.14 0.80 3.08
CA HIS A 30 -13.05 -0.27 2.64
C HIS A 30 -13.90 -0.90 3.76
N GLY A 31 -14.67 -0.07 4.46
CA GLY A 31 -15.59 -0.55 5.49
C GLY A 31 -14.86 -1.14 6.70
N ALA A 32 -13.77 -0.58 7.04
CA ALA A 32 -12.80 -1.08 7.96
C ALA A 32 -13.20 -1.00 9.43
N ILE A 33 -12.41 -1.70 10.24
CA ILE A 33 -12.50 -1.74 11.70
C ILE A 33 -11.25 -1.09 12.26
N GLY A 34 -11.42 -0.26 13.29
CA GLY A 34 -10.32 0.30 14.07
C GLY A 34 -9.60 1.46 13.40
N MET A 35 -8.35 1.66 13.80
CA MET A 35 -7.52 2.78 13.37
C MET A 35 -6.23 2.30 12.73
N SER A 36 -5.62 3.17 11.94
CA SER A 36 -4.32 2.90 11.35
C SER A 36 -3.47 4.16 11.30
N THR A 37 -2.16 3.95 11.17
CA THR A 37 -1.22 5.00 10.82
C THR A 37 -0.82 4.78 9.37
N ALA A 38 -1.17 5.73 8.51
CA ALA A 38 -0.90 5.64 7.07
C ALA A 38 0.29 6.53 6.71
N TYR A 39 1.22 5.97 5.96
CA TYR A 39 2.36 6.68 5.39
C TYR A 39 2.16 6.70 3.88
N ARG A 40 1.65 7.81 3.36
CA ARG A 40 1.20 7.95 1.97
C ARG A 40 2.33 8.40 1.06
N ILE A 41 3.34 7.56 0.92
CA ILE A 41 4.62 7.88 0.29
C ILE A 41 4.44 8.35 -1.15
N SER A 42 3.68 7.63 -1.96
CA SER A 42 3.53 7.97 -3.37
C SER A 42 2.61 9.16 -3.65
N ASP A 43 1.81 9.58 -2.66
CA ASP A 43 0.86 10.69 -2.86
C ASP A 43 1.56 12.01 -3.22
N VAL A 44 2.82 12.18 -2.79
CA VAL A 44 3.61 13.40 -3.08
C VAL A 44 4.43 13.30 -4.36
N VAL A 45 4.38 12.17 -5.06
CA VAL A 45 5.05 12.02 -6.35
C VAL A 45 4.20 12.70 -7.43
N PRO A 46 4.78 13.65 -8.19
CA PRO A 46 4.03 14.35 -9.23
C PRO A 46 3.47 13.42 -10.29
N GLN A 47 2.31 13.77 -10.82
CA GLN A 47 1.74 13.08 -11.97
C GLN A 47 2.54 13.39 -13.25
N PRO A 48 2.61 12.47 -14.22
CA PRO A 48 2.03 11.14 -14.20
C PRO A 48 2.86 10.19 -13.33
N ARG A 49 2.18 9.39 -12.55
CA ARG A 49 2.82 8.28 -11.84
C ARG A 49 2.01 7.00 -12.06
N THR A 50 2.69 5.86 -12.05
CA THR A 50 2.09 4.56 -12.43
C THR A 50 2.08 3.55 -11.29
N MET A 51 2.52 3.97 -10.10
CA MET A 51 2.59 3.10 -8.94
C MET A 51 2.08 3.82 -7.70
N GLU A 52 1.35 3.08 -6.88
CA GLU A 52 1.13 3.46 -5.50
C GLU A 52 2.07 2.65 -4.61
N PHE A 53 2.69 3.33 -3.68
CA PHE A 53 3.56 2.73 -2.68
C PHE A 53 3.27 3.37 -1.34
N ARG A 54 2.80 2.57 -0.39
CA ARG A 54 2.37 3.04 0.92
C ARG A 54 2.83 2.09 2.00
N LYS A 55 3.05 2.62 3.18
CA LYS A 55 3.16 1.85 4.41
C LYS A 55 1.94 2.14 5.26
N ARG A 56 1.33 1.10 5.81
CA ARG A 56 0.22 1.25 6.75
C ARG A 56 0.48 0.40 7.97
N VAL A 57 0.25 0.98 9.13
CA VAL A 57 0.31 0.27 10.40
C VAL A 57 -1.12 0.12 10.90
N LEU A 58 -1.64 -1.10 10.84
CA LEU A 58 -2.95 -1.43 11.42
C LEU A 58 -2.78 -1.56 12.92
N HIS A 59 -3.48 -0.73 13.68
CA HIS A 59 -3.47 -0.79 15.12
C HIS A 59 -4.13 -2.10 15.59
N LYS A 60 -3.92 -2.46 16.83
CA LYS A 60 -4.48 -3.69 17.39
C LYS A 60 -5.98 -3.76 17.15
N GLY A 61 -6.44 -4.87 16.58
CA GLY A 61 -7.84 -5.09 16.25
C GLY A 61 -8.31 -4.46 14.94
N ALA A 62 -7.45 -3.73 14.24
CA ALA A 62 -7.83 -3.06 13.01
C ALA A 62 -7.80 -3.98 11.79
N ALA A 63 -8.54 -3.61 10.77
CA ALA A 63 -8.64 -4.37 9.53
C ALA A 63 -8.93 -3.46 8.34
N ILE A 64 -8.33 -3.81 7.19
CA ILE A 64 -8.80 -3.34 5.89
C ILE A 64 -9.93 -4.30 5.49
N GLY A 65 -11.13 -3.76 5.26
CA GLY A 65 -12.30 -4.56 4.94
C GLY A 65 -12.20 -5.25 3.58
N LEU A 66 -12.98 -6.31 3.41
CA LEU A 66 -13.06 -7.03 2.14
C LEU A 66 -13.57 -6.11 1.04
N HIS A 67 -12.86 -6.07 -0.08
CA HIS A 67 -13.22 -5.26 -1.23
C HIS A 67 -12.65 -5.86 -2.51
N PRO A 68 -13.32 -5.68 -3.66
CA PRO A 68 -12.74 -6.11 -4.93
C PRO A 68 -11.60 -5.17 -5.32
N ILE A 69 -10.54 -5.72 -5.89
CA ILE A 69 -9.45 -4.94 -6.48
C ILE A 69 -9.52 -5.03 -8.01
N THR A 70 -9.09 -3.96 -8.67
CA THR A 70 -9.12 -3.84 -10.13
C THR A 70 -7.70 -3.72 -10.71
N HIS A 71 -6.73 -4.27 -10.01
CA HIS A 71 -5.30 -4.32 -10.35
C HIS A 71 -4.66 -5.42 -9.49
N ASP A 72 -3.46 -5.85 -9.87
CA ASP A 72 -2.65 -6.67 -8.98
C ASP A 72 -2.16 -5.82 -7.81
N GLU A 73 -1.99 -6.43 -6.64
CA GLU A 73 -1.59 -5.73 -5.43
C GLU A 73 -0.70 -6.61 -4.57
N VAL A 74 0.25 -6.01 -3.87
CA VAL A 74 1.13 -6.73 -2.95
C VAL A 74 0.96 -6.18 -1.55
N TYR A 75 0.82 -7.10 -0.58
CA TYR A 75 0.97 -6.82 0.85
C TYR A 75 2.26 -7.47 1.33
N TYR A 76 3.15 -6.69 1.90
CA TYR A 76 4.40 -7.19 2.46
C TYR A 76 4.49 -6.79 3.94
N VAL A 77 4.67 -7.77 4.83
CA VAL A 77 4.69 -7.54 6.28
C VAL A 77 6.09 -7.17 6.75
N LEU A 78 6.19 -6.01 7.40
CA LEU A 78 7.42 -5.53 8.04
C LEU A 78 7.51 -5.99 9.49
N SER A 79 6.41 -5.90 10.23
CA SER A 79 6.34 -6.28 11.65
C SER A 79 4.90 -6.59 12.05
N GLY A 80 4.75 -7.33 13.14
CA GLY A 80 3.44 -7.82 13.56
C GLY A 80 2.97 -9.00 12.70
N GLU A 81 1.71 -9.37 12.83
CA GLU A 81 1.11 -10.46 12.06
C GLU A 81 -0.25 -10.04 11.53
N GLY A 82 -0.59 -10.55 10.36
CA GLY A 82 -1.88 -10.32 9.74
C GLY A 82 -2.50 -11.60 9.21
N GLU A 83 -3.82 -11.58 9.05
CA GLU A 83 -4.55 -12.59 8.31
C GLU A 83 -5.08 -11.94 7.05
N VAL A 84 -4.55 -12.34 5.91
CA VAL A 84 -5.00 -11.90 4.59
C VAL A 84 -6.06 -12.85 4.08
N THR A 85 -7.11 -12.29 3.47
CA THR A 85 -8.15 -13.07 2.80
C THR A 85 -8.21 -12.65 1.34
N SER A 86 -8.26 -13.64 0.45
CA SER A 86 -8.43 -13.43 -0.98
C SER A 86 -9.41 -14.48 -1.50
N ASP A 87 -10.53 -14.04 -2.04
CA ASP A 87 -11.60 -14.91 -2.57
C ASP A 87 -11.99 -16.04 -1.59
N GLY A 88 -12.17 -15.67 -0.32
CA GLY A 88 -12.62 -16.60 0.71
C GLY A 88 -11.53 -17.50 1.30
N VAL A 89 -10.30 -17.44 0.80
CA VAL A 89 -9.16 -18.18 1.35
C VAL A 89 -8.34 -17.25 2.23
N SER A 90 -8.10 -17.67 3.48
CA SER A 90 -7.35 -16.87 4.44
C SER A 90 -6.00 -17.52 4.75
N GLN A 91 -4.98 -16.69 4.87
CA GLN A 91 -3.64 -17.10 5.24
C GLN A 91 -3.02 -16.13 6.23
N ARG A 92 -2.17 -16.64 7.11
CA ARG A 92 -1.42 -15.81 8.05
C ARG A 92 -0.14 -15.30 7.41
N LEU A 93 0.11 -14.00 7.58
CA LEU A 93 1.35 -13.37 7.16
C LEU A 93 2.14 -12.93 8.39
N ARG A 94 3.44 -13.23 8.39
CA ARG A 94 4.43 -12.84 9.40
C ARG A 94 5.47 -11.93 8.77
N PRO A 95 6.33 -11.28 9.56
CA PRO A 95 7.40 -10.44 9.01
C PRO A 95 8.22 -11.15 7.94
N GLY A 96 8.44 -10.45 6.83
CA GLY A 96 9.15 -11.00 5.67
C GLY A 96 8.28 -11.78 4.69
N MET A 97 7.00 -11.95 4.98
CA MET A 97 6.07 -12.62 4.06
C MET A 97 5.30 -11.61 3.23
N ALA A 98 5.01 -11.99 2.00
CA ALA A 98 4.19 -11.19 1.09
C ALA A 98 3.01 -11.99 0.56
N ALA A 99 1.88 -11.32 0.35
CA ALA A 99 0.77 -11.84 -0.42
C ALA A 99 0.71 -11.11 -1.77
N TYR A 100 0.71 -11.86 -2.85
CA TYR A 100 0.44 -11.32 -4.17
C TYR A 100 -1.05 -11.54 -4.47
N LEU A 101 -1.76 -10.46 -4.68
CA LEU A 101 -3.22 -10.45 -4.84
C LEU A 101 -3.54 -10.11 -6.29
N TYR A 102 -4.35 -10.94 -6.94
CA TYR A 102 -4.65 -10.79 -8.35
C TYR A 102 -5.81 -9.84 -8.59
N ASP A 103 -5.73 -9.13 -9.70
CA ASP A 103 -6.82 -8.33 -10.24
C ASP A 103 -8.13 -9.14 -10.27
N GLY A 104 -9.20 -8.54 -9.78
CA GLY A 104 -10.53 -9.16 -9.71
C GLY A 104 -10.81 -9.90 -8.41
N ALA A 105 -9.82 -10.15 -7.58
CA ALA A 105 -10.05 -10.83 -6.30
C ALA A 105 -10.73 -9.89 -5.28
N VAL A 106 -11.48 -10.49 -4.37
CA VAL A 106 -12.04 -9.81 -3.20
C VAL A 106 -11.10 -10.04 -2.04
N VAL A 107 -10.45 -8.96 -1.58
CA VAL A 107 -9.33 -9.05 -0.65
C VAL A 107 -9.53 -8.19 0.59
N GLY A 108 -8.88 -8.58 1.67
CA GLY A 108 -8.80 -7.80 2.90
C GLY A 108 -7.69 -8.35 3.79
N ILE A 109 -7.34 -7.61 4.83
CA ILE A 109 -6.35 -8.05 5.79
C ILE A 109 -6.69 -7.48 7.17
N ARG A 110 -6.55 -8.31 8.21
CA ARG A 110 -6.75 -7.89 9.59
C ARG A 110 -5.50 -8.10 10.41
N GLN A 111 -5.28 -7.21 11.35
CA GLN A 111 -4.24 -7.38 12.35
C GLN A 111 -4.64 -8.52 13.29
N ILE A 112 -3.67 -9.38 13.60
CA ILE A 112 -3.81 -10.44 14.61
C ILE A 112 -2.63 -10.38 15.58
N GLY A 113 -2.81 -11.00 16.75
CA GLY A 113 -1.79 -10.99 17.78
C GLY A 113 -1.71 -9.67 18.55
N ARG A 114 -0.62 -9.46 19.26
CA ARG A 114 -0.46 -8.37 20.22
C ARG A 114 0.15 -7.10 19.64
N LYS A 115 0.93 -7.23 18.57
CA LYS A 115 1.63 -6.10 17.97
C LYS A 115 0.81 -5.49 16.83
N PRO A 116 0.88 -4.18 16.61
CA PRO A 116 0.34 -3.59 15.40
C PRO A 116 0.95 -4.26 14.17
N LEU A 117 0.18 -4.33 13.10
CA LEU A 117 0.62 -4.89 11.83
C LEU A 117 1.13 -3.78 10.92
N SER A 118 2.44 -3.79 10.67
CA SER A 118 3.06 -2.85 9.73
C SER A 118 3.27 -3.54 8.40
N LEU A 119 2.70 -2.98 7.34
CA LEU A 119 2.80 -3.55 6.00
C LEU A 119 3.03 -2.50 4.93
N ILE A 120 3.74 -2.92 3.89
CA ILE A 120 3.83 -2.20 2.62
C ILE A 120 2.66 -2.64 1.75
N ILE A 121 2.02 -1.67 1.12
CA ILE A 121 0.96 -1.89 0.13
C ILE A 121 1.42 -1.23 -1.16
N SER A 122 1.47 -2.01 -2.23
CA SER A 122 1.90 -1.50 -3.53
C SER A 122 1.04 -2.07 -4.65
N TYR A 123 0.68 -1.22 -5.59
CA TYR A 123 -0.10 -1.60 -6.77
C TYR A 123 0.07 -0.60 -7.90
N PRO A 124 -0.14 -1.04 -9.16
CA PRO A 124 -0.08 -0.13 -10.30
C PRO A 124 -1.32 0.75 -10.37
N VAL A 125 -1.16 1.94 -10.92
CA VAL A 125 -2.27 2.85 -11.18
C VAL A 125 -2.18 3.41 -12.59
N THR A 126 -3.32 3.76 -13.16
CA THR A 126 -3.35 4.48 -14.42
C THR A 126 -2.98 5.94 -14.16
N PRO A 127 -2.01 6.51 -14.89
CA PRO A 127 -1.65 7.92 -14.73
C PRO A 127 -2.83 8.84 -15.02
N LYS A 128 -2.90 9.92 -14.26
CA LYS A 128 -3.91 10.97 -14.48
C LYS A 128 -3.38 12.07 -15.35
#